data_7476c55ddf33f008b654af34a5a56db9
#
_entry.id   7476c55ddf33f008b654af34a5a56db9
#
_cell.length_a   1.000
_cell.length_b   1.000
_cell.length_c   1.000
_cell.angle_alpha   90.00
_cell.angle_beta   90.00
_cell.angle_gamma   90.00
#
_symmetry.space_group_name_H-M   'P 1'
#
loop_
_entity.id
_entity.type
_entity.pdbx_description
1 polymer ?
#
loop_
_entity_poly.entity_id
_entity_poly.type
_entity_poly.pdbx_seq_one_letter_code
_entity_poly.pdbx_strand_id
1 'polypeptide(L)'
;TMTNVFIVKSNQLISPPIQTSGVNGILRALVIRMANQLGIKFEEDVLSQTELRNADEVFVCNSINGIWPVKNIIDFEKTLSVGPITKQLQQALLEVER
;
A
#
# COMPACT_ATOMS: atom_id res chain seq x y z
N THR A 1 -3.93 -3.40 16.80
CA THR A 1 -4.32 -2.85 15.51
C THR A 1 -3.30 -3.29 14.46
N MET A 2 -3.77 -3.94 13.43
CA MET A 2 -2.89 -4.46 12.41
C MET A 2 -2.87 -3.56 11.19
N THR A 3 -1.68 -3.37 10.66
CA THR A 3 -1.44 -2.49 9.54
C THR A 3 -0.90 -3.31 8.38
N ASN A 4 -1.43 -3.08 7.20
CA ASN A 4 -0.95 -3.73 5.99
C ASN A 4 -0.03 -2.80 5.23
N VAL A 5 1.07 -3.35 4.71
CA VAL A 5 2.07 -2.59 3.99
C VAL A 5 1.95 -2.86 2.49
N PHE A 6 2.04 -1.80 1.71
CA PHE A 6 2.09 -1.88 0.25
C PHE A 6 3.30 -1.13 -0.26
N ILE A 7 3.95 -1.66 -1.29
CA ILE A 7 4.96 -0.90 -2.01
C ILE A 7 4.51 -0.72 -3.45
N VAL A 8 5.01 0.34 -4.07
CA VAL A 8 4.83 0.58 -5.48
C VAL A 8 6.20 0.54 -6.14
N LYS A 9 6.33 -0.28 -7.16
CA LYS A 9 7.57 -0.41 -7.91
C LYS A 9 7.21 -0.52 -9.39
N SER A 10 7.74 0.38 -10.21
CA SER A 10 7.48 0.39 -11.65
C SER A 10 5.98 0.38 -11.96
N ASN A 11 5.22 1.20 -11.24
CA ASN A 11 3.77 1.32 -11.37
C ASN A 11 3.00 0.04 -11.02
N GLN A 12 3.63 -0.85 -10.29
CA GLN A 12 3.02 -2.08 -9.84
C GLN A 12 2.88 -2.06 -8.32
N LEU A 13 1.74 -2.51 -7.83
CA LEU A 13 1.45 -2.55 -6.40
C LEU A 13 1.78 -3.94 -5.86
N ILE A 14 2.53 -4.00 -4.78
CA ILE A 14 2.96 -5.25 -4.18
C ILE A 14 2.70 -5.21 -2.67
N SER A 15 2.18 -6.30 -2.13
CA SER A 15 1.96 -6.44 -0.70
C SER A 15 2.16 -7.89 -0.29
N PRO A 16 2.65 -8.14 0.93
CA PRO A 16 2.78 -9.53 1.38
C PRO A 16 1.42 -10.14 1.63
N PRO A 17 1.33 -11.47 1.55
CA PRO A 17 0.07 -12.16 1.84
C PRO A 17 -0.33 -11.97 3.30
N ILE A 18 -1.63 -11.88 3.55
CA ILE A 18 -2.15 -11.84 4.91
C ILE A 18 -2.12 -13.25 5.47
N GLN A 19 -1.50 -13.41 6.62
CA GLN A 19 -1.40 -14.72 7.24
C GLN A 19 -2.57 -15.02 8.17
N THR A 20 -3.28 -13.99 8.59
CA THR A 20 -4.47 -14.18 9.41
C THR A 20 -5.66 -13.58 8.68
N SER A 21 -6.77 -14.31 8.69
CA SER A 21 -8.02 -13.81 8.14
C SER A 21 -8.71 -12.92 9.17
N GLY A 22 -9.62 -12.08 8.69
CA GLY A 22 -10.45 -11.30 9.57
C GLY A 22 -10.53 -9.84 9.19
N VAL A 23 -10.84 -9.02 10.18
CA VAL A 23 -11.18 -7.61 9.99
C VAL A 23 -10.08 -6.83 9.31
N ASN A 24 -8.85 -7.17 9.58
CA ASN A 24 -7.69 -6.43 9.06
C ASN A 24 -7.52 -6.55 7.55
N GLY A 25 -8.13 -7.56 6.95
CA GLY A 25 -8.05 -7.74 5.51
C GLY A 25 -9.05 -6.94 4.71
N ILE A 26 -10.03 -6.32 5.36
CA ILE A 26 -11.11 -5.64 4.65
C ILE A 26 -10.61 -4.44 3.87
N LEU A 27 -9.85 -3.56 4.51
CA LEU A 27 -9.32 -2.39 3.82
C LEU A 27 -8.27 -2.80 2.79
N ARG A 28 -7.45 -3.79 3.10
CA ARG A 28 -6.48 -4.31 2.14
C ARG A 28 -7.18 -4.81 0.88
N ALA A 29 -8.25 -5.58 1.04
CA ALA A 29 -9.01 -6.08 -0.11
C ALA A 29 -9.61 -4.94 -0.92
N LEU A 30 -10.09 -3.91 -0.25
CA LEU A 30 -10.64 -2.73 -0.93
C LEU A 30 -9.56 -2.00 -1.73
N VAL A 31 -8.37 -1.83 -1.15
CA VAL A 31 -7.24 -1.19 -1.84
C VAL A 31 -6.89 -1.98 -3.11
N ILE A 32 -6.82 -3.29 -3.01
CA ILE A 32 -6.52 -4.14 -4.17
C ILE A 32 -7.59 -3.99 -5.24
N ARG A 33 -8.86 -3.95 -4.85
CA ARG A 33 -9.96 -3.76 -5.80
C ARG A 33 -9.87 -2.41 -6.48
N MET A 34 -9.61 -1.35 -5.72
CA MET A 34 -9.48 -0.02 -6.28
C MET A 34 -8.31 0.06 -7.26
N ALA A 35 -7.19 -0.56 -6.90
CA ALA A 35 -6.03 -0.61 -7.80
C ALA A 35 -6.39 -1.30 -9.12
N ASN A 36 -7.10 -2.41 -9.03
CA ASN A 36 -7.53 -3.13 -10.22
C ASN A 36 -8.43 -2.26 -11.11
N GLN A 37 -9.35 -1.53 -10.50
CA GLN A 37 -10.25 -0.63 -11.24
C GLN A 37 -9.49 0.52 -11.91
N LEU A 38 -8.40 0.95 -11.32
CA LEU A 38 -7.56 2.01 -11.86
C LEU A 38 -6.53 1.51 -12.88
N GLY A 39 -6.52 0.21 -13.16
CA GLY A 39 -5.56 -0.38 -14.09
C GLY A 39 -4.17 -0.57 -13.49
N ILE A 40 -4.06 -0.55 -12.18
CA ILE A 40 -2.79 -0.76 -11.49
C ILE A 40 -2.65 -2.24 -11.20
N LYS A 41 -1.57 -2.85 -11.69
CA LYS A 41 -1.32 -4.27 -11.47
C LYS A 41 -0.96 -4.53 -10.02
N PHE A 42 -1.58 -5.55 -9.43
CA PHE A 42 -1.29 -5.95 -8.06
C PHE A 42 -0.64 -7.33 -8.05
N GLU A 43 0.35 -7.49 -7.19
CA GLU A 43 1.01 -8.78 -6.99
C GLU A 43 1.20 -9.01 -5.49
N GLU A 44 0.93 -10.24 -5.07
CA GLU A 44 1.13 -10.63 -3.69
C GLU A 44 2.48 -11.34 -3.59
N ASP A 45 3.37 -10.83 -2.75
CA ASP A 45 4.71 -11.39 -2.61
C ASP A 45 5.30 -10.95 -1.28
N VAL A 46 6.22 -11.76 -0.77
CA VAL A 46 6.93 -11.41 0.45
C VAL A 46 7.84 -10.22 0.15
N LEU A 47 7.79 -9.21 1.02
CA LEU A 47 8.61 -8.02 0.85
C LEU A 47 9.96 -8.21 1.53
N SER A 48 11.02 -8.24 0.73
CA SER A 48 12.39 -8.29 1.21
C SER A 48 12.89 -6.87 1.50
N GLN A 49 14.02 -6.77 2.20
CA GLN A 49 14.66 -5.48 2.42
C GLN A 49 15.04 -4.82 1.09
N THR A 50 15.47 -5.62 0.13
CA THR A 50 15.83 -5.10 -1.19
C THR A 50 14.64 -4.46 -1.87
N GLU A 51 13.48 -5.09 -1.80
CA GLU A 51 12.27 -4.53 -2.41
C GLU A 51 11.85 -3.23 -1.74
N LEU A 52 11.96 -3.14 -0.42
CA LEU A 52 11.67 -1.90 0.29
C LEU A 52 12.65 -0.79 -0.09
N ARG A 53 13.94 -1.12 -0.22
CA ARG A 53 14.95 -0.14 -0.62
C ARG A 53 14.69 0.42 -2.01
N ASN A 54 14.20 -0.42 -2.91
CA ASN A 54 14.00 -0.04 -4.30
C ASN A 54 12.59 0.42 -4.61
N ALA A 55 11.72 0.51 -3.60
CA ALA A 55 10.33 0.93 -3.81
C ALA A 55 10.28 2.39 -4.23
N ASP A 56 9.38 2.68 -5.16
CA ASP A 56 9.11 4.06 -5.59
C ASP A 56 8.19 4.77 -4.61
N GLU A 57 7.25 4.02 -4.01
CA GLU A 57 6.32 4.52 -3.01
C GLU A 57 6.10 3.43 -1.99
N VAL A 58 5.83 3.83 -0.75
CA VAL A 58 5.43 2.89 0.30
C VAL A 58 4.26 3.52 1.04
N PHE A 59 3.23 2.74 1.28
CA PHE A 59 2.15 3.19 2.14
C PHE A 59 1.66 2.04 3.01
N VAL A 60 1.00 2.41 4.08
CA VAL A 60 0.37 1.45 4.97
C VAL A 60 -1.12 1.74 5.00
N CYS A 61 -1.92 0.74 5.31
CA CYS A 61 -3.34 0.96 5.47
C CYS A 61 -3.87 0.22 6.70
N ASN A 62 -4.84 0.84 7.34
CA ASN A 62 -5.59 0.22 8.42
C ASN A 62 -6.97 0.87 8.48
N SER A 63 -7.88 0.25 9.21
CA SER A 63 -9.28 0.69 9.24
C SER A 63 -9.49 2.01 9.96
N ILE A 64 -8.52 2.48 10.74
CA ILE A 64 -8.63 3.72 11.49
C ILE A 64 -8.15 4.90 10.65
N ASN A 65 -6.97 4.78 10.05
CA ASN A 65 -6.30 5.89 9.38
C ASN A 65 -6.43 5.86 7.85
N GLY A 66 -7.02 4.80 7.30
CA GLY A 66 -7.11 4.65 5.85
C GLY A 66 -5.74 4.37 5.23
N ILE A 67 -5.42 5.08 4.18
CA ILE A 67 -4.15 4.94 3.47
C ILE A 67 -3.20 6.03 3.93
N TRP A 68 -2.05 5.61 4.46
CA TRP A 68 -1.08 6.51 5.06
C TRP A 68 0.28 6.36 4.37
N PRO A 69 0.80 7.41 3.71
CA PRO A 69 2.08 7.29 3.03
C PRO A 69 3.24 7.21 4.02
N VAL A 70 4.22 6.38 3.68
CA VAL A 70 5.47 6.28 4.42
C VAL A 70 6.48 7.21 3.75
N LYS A 71 7.04 8.15 4.51
CA LYS A 71 7.97 9.13 3.96
C LYS A 71 9.42 8.84 4.30
N ASN A 72 9.67 8.07 5.35
CA ASN A 72 11.03 7.75 5.78
C ASN A 72 11.12 6.31 6.21
N ILE A 73 12.19 5.65 5.80
CA ILE A 73 12.56 4.34 6.31
C ILE A 73 13.90 4.51 6.98
N ILE A 74 13.89 4.57 8.30
CA ILE A 74 15.08 4.95 9.08
C ILE A 74 16.22 3.95 8.91
N ASP A 75 15.91 2.65 8.91
CA ASP A 75 16.92 1.61 8.82
C ASP A 75 17.71 1.67 7.51
N PHE A 76 17.13 2.23 6.47
CA PHE A 76 17.77 2.33 5.15
C PHE A 76 18.18 3.75 4.81
N GLU A 77 17.93 4.68 5.70
CA GLU A 77 18.15 6.11 5.44
C GLU A 77 17.46 6.54 4.14
N LYS A 78 16.27 5.98 3.90
CA LYS A 78 15.53 6.23 2.66
C LYS A 78 14.43 7.25 2.91
N THR A 79 14.36 8.24 2.02
CA THR A 79 13.31 9.25 2.03
C THR A 79 12.42 9.04 0.81
N LEU A 80 11.12 9.10 1.01
CA LEU A 80 10.13 8.88 -0.03
C LEU A 80 9.19 10.07 -0.12
N SER A 81 8.80 10.39 -1.34
CA SER A 81 7.72 11.35 -1.57
C SER A 81 6.40 10.59 -1.64
N VAL A 82 5.30 11.30 -1.37
CA VAL A 82 3.99 10.72 -1.61
C VAL A 82 3.81 10.66 -3.13
N GLY A 83 3.80 9.45 -3.68
CA GLY A 83 3.78 9.27 -5.12
C GLY A 83 2.37 9.28 -5.71
N PRO A 84 2.29 9.24 -7.05
CA PRO A 84 1.00 9.36 -7.73
C PRO A 84 0.06 8.20 -7.46
N ILE A 85 0.56 6.98 -7.31
CA ILE A 85 -0.30 5.83 -7.09
C ILE A 85 -0.90 5.87 -5.70
N THR A 86 -0.10 6.23 -4.68
CA THR A 86 -0.62 6.41 -3.33
C THR A 86 -1.72 7.47 -3.32
N LYS A 87 -1.50 8.59 -4.01
CA LYS A 87 -2.50 9.67 -4.08
C LYS A 87 -3.77 9.23 -4.78
N GLN A 88 -3.65 8.47 -5.86
CA GLN A 88 -4.81 7.95 -6.57
C GLN A 88 -5.64 7.03 -5.69
N LEU A 89 -4.98 6.16 -4.92
CA LEU A 89 -5.68 5.24 -4.04
C LEU A 89 -6.31 5.98 -2.85
N GLN A 90 -5.64 6.99 -2.33
CA GLN A 90 -6.23 7.83 -1.29
C GLN A 90 -7.49 8.51 -1.78
N GLN A 91 -7.45 9.06 -2.98
CA GLN A 91 -8.61 9.72 -3.57
C GLN A 91 -9.74 8.74 -3.83
N ALA A 92 -9.41 7.55 -4.35
CA ALA A 92 -10.41 6.52 -4.60
C ALA A 92 -11.11 6.09 -3.31
N LEU A 93 -10.35 5.99 -2.22
CA LEU A 93 -10.90 5.61 -0.94
C LEU A 93 -11.88 6.66 -0.43
N LEU A 94 -11.55 7.93 -0.57
CA LEU A 94 -12.46 9.02 -0.17
C LEU A 94 -13.78 8.94 -0.92
N GLU A 95 -13.75 8.58 -2.20
CA GLU A 95 -14.96 8.48 -2.99
C GLU A 95 -15.82 7.30 -2.59
N VAL A 96 -15.19 6.21 -2.16
CA VAL A 96 -15.93 5.04 -1.66
C VAL A 96 -16.61 5.35 -0.33
N GLU A 97 -15.96 6.16 0.51
CA GLU A 97 -16.46 6.46 1.84
C GLU A 97 -17.57 7.52 1.86
N ARG A 98 -17.86 8.11 0.72
CA ARG A 98 -18.93 9.10 0.67
C ARG A 98 -20.33 8.43 0.60
#